data_59772a0a3862f14402ed5fca9f879064
#
_entry.id   59772a0a3862f14402ed5fca9f879064
#
_cell.length_a   1.000
_cell.length_b   1.000
_cell.length_c   1.000
_cell.angle_alpha   90.00
_cell.angle_beta   90.00
_cell.angle_gamma   90.00
#
_symmetry.space_group_name_H-M   'P 1'
#
loop_
_entity.id
_entity.type
_entity.pdbx_description
1 polymer ?
#
loop_
_entity_poly.entity_id
_entity_poly.type
_entity_poly.pdbx_seq_one_letter_code
_entity_poly.pdbx_strand_id
1 'polypeptide(L)'
;MTFRTIIPLLCLCLSSCLDFGKDIDLSGAEVTDKELAEVTYRTGIEFPEGTVGLGYYFLGSGIDPALALKASIPNDERLNFLKNEIFEKGDKSKCSIQIGRDRAWWKLDELKERVDRKMDLPKGRFVECALGKENGKWTVYLSWMST
;
A
#
# COMPACT_ATOMS: atom_id res chain seq x y z
N MET A 1 49.88 -51.47 -4.92
CA MET A 1 48.80 -50.86 -5.69
C MET A 1 47.88 -50.11 -4.74
N THR A 2 48.04 -48.79 -4.68
CA THR A 2 47.29 -47.93 -3.79
C THR A 2 46.23 -47.21 -4.60
N PHE A 3 44.96 -47.56 -4.39
CA PHE A 3 43.81 -46.87 -4.97
C PHE A 3 43.61 -45.53 -4.27
N ARG A 4 43.90 -44.45 -4.96
CA ARG A 4 43.54 -43.09 -4.53
C ARG A 4 42.08 -42.84 -4.89
N THR A 5 41.21 -42.86 -3.90
CA THR A 5 39.83 -42.46 -4.06
C THR A 5 39.77 -40.91 -4.12
N ILE A 6 39.46 -40.37 -5.27
CA ILE A 6 39.21 -38.94 -5.45
C ILE A 6 37.73 -38.73 -5.10
N ILE A 7 37.48 -38.05 -3.98
CA ILE A 7 36.15 -37.57 -3.60
C ILE A 7 35.92 -36.27 -4.37
N PRO A 8 34.91 -36.18 -5.26
CA PRO A 8 34.54 -34.90 -5.84
C PRO A 8 33.85 -34.04 -4.76
N LEU A 9 34.46 -32.93 -4.44
CA LEU A 9 33.91 -31.89 -3.60
C LEU A 9 32.75 -31.25 -4.38
N LEU A 10 31.55 -31.70 -4.08
CA LEU A 10 30.32 -31.13 -4.62
C LEU A 10 30.10 -29.77 -3.96
N CYS A 11 30.55 -28.68 -4.62
CA CYS A 11 30.16 -27.32 -4.28
C CYS A 11 28.67 -27.16 -4.49
N LEU A 12 27.88 -27.33 -3.43
CA LEU A 12 26.53 -26.85 -3.38
C LEU A 12 26.56 -25.32 -3.33
N CYS A 13 26.51 -24.71 -4.50
CA CYS A 13 26.12 -23.30 -4.61
C CYS A 13 24.66 -23.19 -4.17
N LEU A 14 24.46 -22.90 -2.90
CA LEU A 14 23.21 -22.37 -2.39
C LEU A 14 23.06 -20.96 -2.98
N SER A 15 22.58 -20.88 -4.22
CA SER A 15 21.98 -19.67 -4.73
C SER A 15 20.69 -19.47 -3.92
N SER A 16 20.82 -18.83 -2.76
CA SER A 16 19.66 -18.19 -2.13
C SER A 16 19.21 -17.10 -3.09
N CYS A 17 18.28 -17.45 -3.98
CA CYS A 17 17.47 -16.46 -4.65
C CYS A 17 16.74 -15.71 -3.53
N LEU A 18 17.23 -14.53 -3.17
CA LEU A 18 16.46 -13.54 -2.47
C LEU A 18 15.32 -13.19 -3.43
N ASP A 19 14.18 -13.81 -3.21
CA ASP A 19 12.97 -13.52 -3.96
C ASP A 19 12.47 -12.16 -3.49
N PHE A 20 13.03 -11.10 -4.06
CA PHE A 20 12.47 -9.78 -3.92
C PHE A 20 11.12 -9.83 -4.63
N GLY A 21 10.04 -9.57 -3.88
CA GLY A 21 8.69 -9.55 -4.42
C GLY A 21 8.61 -8.72 -5.71
N LYS A 22 7.60 -8.97 -6.53
CA LYS A 22 7.37 -8.22 -7.76
C LYS A 22 6.61 -6.94 -7.46
N ASP A 23 6.88 -5.89 -8.23
CA ASP A 23 6.04 -4.71 -8.26
C ASP A 23 4.69 -5.04 -8.90
N ILE A 24 3.63 -4.46 -8.35
CA ILE A 24 2.26 -4.60 -8.86
C ILE A 24 1.74 -3.20 -9.18
N ASP A 25 1.22 -3.00 -10.38
CA ASP A 25 0.65 -1.73 -10.84
C ASP A 25 -0.69 -2.01 -11.51
N LEU A 26 -1.77 -1.63 -10.82
CA LEU A 26 -3.14 -1.87 -11.24
C LEU A 26 -3.92 -0.56 -11.30
N SER A 27 -4.84 -0.45 -12.25
CA SER A 27 -5.70 0.71 -12.39
C SER A 27 -7.14 0.34 -12.76
N GLY A 28 -8.09 1.16 -12.35
CA GLY A 28 -9.51 0.97 -12.64
C GLY A 28 -10.03 -0.39 -12.19
N ALA A 29 -10.70 -1.10 -13.07
CA ALA A 29 -11.34 -2.39 -12.78
C ALA A 29 -10.37 -3.53 -12.40
N GLU A 30 -9.07 -3.35 -12.63
CA GLU A 30 -8.05 -4.31 -12.19
C GLU A 30 -7.86 -4.32 -10.67
N VAL A 31 -8.24 -3.21 -9.98
CA VAL A 31 -8.20 -3.11 -8.53
C VAL A 31 -9.48 -3.70 -7.96
N THR A 32 -9.35 -4.81 -7.28
CA THR A 32 -10.46 -5.60 -6.76
C THR A 32 -10.54 -5.55 -5.22
N ASP A 33 -11.51 -6.21 -4.65
CA ASP A 33 -11.63 -6.37 -3.20
C ASP A 33 -10.41 -7.05 -2.58
N LYS A 34 -9.63 -7.80 -3.36
CA LYS A 34 -8.39 -8.42 -2.92
C LYS A 34 -7.35 -7.36 -2.51
N GLU A 35 -7.16 -6.33 -3.32
CA GLU A 35 -6.22 -5.26 -3.03
C GLU A 35 -6.70 -4.41 -1.84
N LEU A 36 -8.00 -4.14 -1.73
CA LEU A 36 -8.57 -3.46 -0.57
C LEU A 36 -8.36 -4.26 0.72
N ALA A 37 -8.57 -5.59 0.68
CA ALA A 37 -8.32 -6.48 1.81
C ALA A 37 -6.85 -6.50 2.22
N GLU A 38 -5.92 -6.47 1.26
CA GLU A 38 -4.48 -6.39 1.51
C GLU A 38 -4.12 -5.07 2.22
N VAL A 39 -4.69 -3.96 1.78
CA VAL A 39 -4.48 -2.66 2.44
C VAL A 39 -5.01 -2.68 3.87
N THR A 40 -6.22 -3.22 4.09
CA THR A 40 -6.80 -3.38 5.43
C THR A 40 -5.89 -4.23 6.32
N TYR A 41 -5.40 -5.34 5.83
CA TYR A 41 -4.48 -6.21 6.56
C TYR A 41 -3.20 -5.49 7.01
N ARG A 42 -2.61 -4.68 6.13
CA ARG A 42 -1.36 -3.95 6.41
C ARG A 42 -1.54 -2.73 7.30
N THR A 43 -2.67 -2.04 7.20
CA THR A 43 -2.87 -0.72 7.81
C THR A 43 -3.87 -0.70 8.96
N GLY A 44 -4.76 -1.69 9.03
CA GLY A 44 -5.91 -1.67 9.93
C GLY A 44 -7.05 -0.74 9.48
N ILE A 45 -6.90 -0.07 8.32
CA ILE A 45 -7.95 0.79 7.78
C ILE A 45 -9.01 -0.08 7.10
N GLU A 46 -10.25 0.05 7.57
CA GLU A 46 -11.40 -0.66 7.02
C GLU A 46 -12.13 0.21 6.00
N PHE A 47 -12.48 -0.41 4.87
CA PHE A 47 -13.24 0.24 3.82
C PHE A 47 -14.72 -0.16 3.92
N PRO A 48 -15.66 0.80 3.82
CA PRO A 48 -17.08 0.47 3.82
C PRO A 48 -17.48 -0.33 2.59
N GLU A 49 -18.59 -1.06 2.71
CA GLU A 49 -19.19 -1.74 1.56
C GLU A 49 -19.48 -0.76 0.42
N GLY A 50 -19.24 -1.19 -0.81
CA GLY A 50 -19.39 -0.34 -1.99
C GLY A 50 -18.16 0.51 -2.32
N THR A 51 -17.06 0.38 -1.58
CA THR A 51 -15.78 0.99 -1.94
C THR A 51 -15.27 0.42 -3.26
N VAL A 52 -14.83 1.28 -4.15
CA VAL A 52 -14.28 0.92 -5.47
C VAL A 52 -12.81 1.30 -5.54
N GLY A 53 -11.94 0.32 -5.78
CA GLY A 53 -10.54 0.56 -6.07
C GLY A 53 -10.36 1.25 -7.43
N LEU A 54 -9.50 2.24 -7.49
CA LEU A 54 -9.23 3.05 -8.69
C LEU A 54 -7.77 2.99 -9.13
N GLY A 55 -6.85 2.74 -8.22
CA GLY A 55 -5.44 2.59 -8.48
C GLY A 55 -4.75 1.90 -7.31
N TYR A 56 -3.83 1.00 -7.62
CA TYR A 56 -3.04 0.26 -6.63
C TYR A 56 -1.63 0.07 -7.16
N TYR A 57 -0.66 0.49 -6.38
CA TYR A 57 0.75 0.28 -6.67
C TYR A 57 1.44 -0.35 -5.47
N PHE A 58 2.08 -1.49 -5.66
CA PHE A 58 2.87 -2.16 -4.65
C PHE A 58 4.31 -2.27 -5.11
N LEU A 59 5.22 -1.66 -4.37
CA LEU A 59 6.66 -1.78 -4.56
C LEU A 59 7.17 -2.96 -3.74
N GLY A 60 7.33 -4.11 -4.39
CA GLY A 60 7.78 -5.34 -3.76
C GLY A 60 9.24 -5.69 -4.06
N SER A 61 9.82 -5.07 -5.09
CA SER A 61 11.20 -5.34 -5.54
C SER A 61 12.27 -4.65 -4.70
N GLY A 62 11.90 -3.73 -3.80
CA GLY A 62 12.81 -3.04 -2.89
C GLY A 62 13.06 -3.80 -1.59
N ILE A 63 14.03 -3.33 -0.80
CA ILE A 63 14.31 -3.85 0.54
C ILE A 63 13.12 -3.54 1.47
N ASP A 64 12.57 -2.35 1.34
CA ASP A 64 11.45 -1.86 2.14
C ASP A 64 10.18 -1.83 1.27
N PRO A 65 9.26 -2.78 1.47
CA PRO A 65 8.02 -2.79 0.70
C PRO A 65 7.16 -1.57 1.02
N ALA A 66 6.51 -1.05 -0.01
CA ALA A 66 5.60 0.08 0.09
C ALA A 66 4.40 -0.09 -0.84
N LEU A 67 3.28 0.52 -0.51
CA LEU A 67 2.12 0.56 -1.39
C LEU A 67 1.44 1.93 -1.42
N ALA A 68 0.75 2.18 -2.50
CA ALA A 68 -0.18 3.29 -2.64
C ALA A 68 -1.52 2.79 -3.16
N LEU A 69 -2.59 3.35 -2.65
CA LEU A 69 -3.97 3.05 -3.05
C LEU A 69 -4.72 4.34 -3.35
N LYS A 70 -5.52 4.30 -4.39
CA LYS A 70 -6.61 5.23 -4.64
C LYS A 70 -7.92 4.45 -4.65
N ALA A 71 -8.91 4.90 -3.89
CA ALA A 71 -10.23 4.27 -3.86
C ALA A 71 -11.32 5.33 -3.68
N SER A 72 -12.50 5.07 -4.22
CA SER A 72 -13.69 5.89 -3.98
C SER A 72 -14.60 5.19 -3.00
N ILE A 73 -15.13 5.92 -2.03
CA ILE A 73 -16.11 5.43 -1.07
C ILE A 73 -17.48 5.99 -1.38
N PRO A 74 -18.59 5.28 -1.06
CA PRO A 74 -19.94 5.81 -1.23
C PRO A 74 -20.12 7.13 -0.46
N ASN A 75 -20.88 8.06 -1.03
CA ASN A 75 -21.03 9.41 -0.45
C ASN A 75 -21.65 9.40 0.95
N ASP A 76 -22.53 8.46 1.24
CA ASP A 76 -23.16 8.27 2.55
C ASP A 76 -22.28 7.55 3.58
N GLU A 77 -21.14 7.02 3.17
CA GLU A 77 -20.20 6.26 4.01
C GLU A 77 -19.00 7.09 4.52
N ARG A 78 -18.94 8.38 4.19
CA ARG A 78 -17.85 9.25 4.63
C ARG A 78 -17.65 9.24 6.15
N LEU A 79 -18.71 9.43 6.90
CA LEU A 79 -18.65 9.49 8.37
C LEU A 79 -18.25 8.15 8.97
N ASN A 80 -18.68 7.05 8.36
CA ASN A 80 -18.27 5.71 8.76
C ASN A 80 -16.79 5.49 8.52
N PHE A 81 -16.27 5.89 7.37
CA PHE A 81 -14.84 5.80 7.06
C PHE A 81 -13.97 6.62 8.05
N LEU A 82 -14.45 7.79 8.46
CA LEU A 82 -13.74 8.65 9.42
C LEU A 82 -13.67 8.06 10.86
N LYS A 83 -14.36 6.95 11.14
CA LYS A 83 -14.22 6.21 12.40
C LYS A 83 -12.98 5.33 12.46
N ASN A 84 -12.25 5.14 11.36
CA ASN A 84 -10.98 4.44 11.38
C ASN A 84 -10.01 5.11 12.37
N GLU A 85 -9.24 4.31 13.08
CA GLU A 85 -8.32 4.75 14.15
C GLU A 85 -7.36 5.86 13.70
N ILE A 86 -6.90 5.81 12.46
CA ILE A 86 -6.01 6.84 11.91
C ILE A 86 -6.62 8.24 11.95
N PHE A 87 -7.94 8.39 11.79
CA PHE A 87 -8.60 9.69 11.86
C PHE A 87 -8.83 10.17 13.28
N GLU A 88 -8.90 9.27 14.25
CA GLU A 88 -9.02 9.59 15.68
C GLU A 88 -7.66 9.90 16.32
N LYS A 89 -6.65 9.07 16.08
CA LYS A 89 -5.35 9.10 16.77
C LYS A 89 -4.19 9.61 15.93
N GLY A 90 -4.35 9.65 14.60
CA GLY A 90 -3.28 10.02 13.68
C GLY A 90 -2.90 11.50 13.78
N ASP A 91 -1.65 11.79 13.43
CA ASP A 91 -1.14 13.15 13.26
C ASP A 91 -1.90 13.86 12.12
N LYS A 92 -2.33 15.09 12.38
CA LYS A 92 -3.08 15.95 11.45
C LYS A 92 -2.22 16.68 10.43
N SER A 93 -0.94 16.37 10.34
CA SER A 93 -0.06 16.98 9.35
C SER A 93 -0.44 16.57 7.92
N LYS A 94 -0.13 17.44 6.97
CA LYS A 94 -0.41 17.20 5.56
C LYS A 94 0.35 15.96 5.05
N CYS A 95 -0.35 15.08 4.35
CA CYS A 95 0.26 13.92 3.70
C CYS A 95 1.23 14.36 2.60
N SER A 96 2.38 13.69 2.56
CA SER A 96 3.43 13.90 1.56
C SER A 96 3.76 12.59 0.82
N ILE A 97 2.71 11.85 0.46
CA ILE A 97 2.82 10.54 -0.18
C ILE A 97 3.64 10.64 -1.46
N GLN A 98 4.75 9.90 -1.51
CA GLN A 98 5.64 9.85 -2.67
C GLN A 98 5.43 8.60 -3.53
N ILE A 99 5.12 7.47 -2.88
CA ILE A 99 4.86 6.21 -3.58
C ILE A 99 3.64 6.36 -4.51
N GLY A 100 3.76 5.91 -5.74
CA GLY A 100 2.68 5.99 -6.73
C GLY A 100 2.46 7.38 -7.36
N ARG A 101 3.22 8.40 -6.97
CA ARG A 101 3.03 9.79 -7.42
C ARG A 101 3.15 9.97 -8.93
N ASP A 102 3.94 9.15 -9.60
CA ASP A 102 4.15 9.16 -11.05
C ASP A 102 3.09 8.37 -11.84
N ARG A 103 2.09 7.80 -11.15
CA ARG A 103 1.00 7.05 -11.78
C ARG A 103 -0.06 7.99 -12.35
N ALA A 104 -0.61 7.65 -13.51
CA ALA A 104 -1.62 8.47 -14.19
C ALA A 104 -2.89 8.70 -13.33
N TRP A 105 -3.23 7.74 -12.47
CA TRP A 105 -4.38 7.84 -11.58
C TRP A 105 -4.11 8.67 -10.31
N TRP A 106 -2.86 9.04 -10.02
CA TRP A 106 -2.49 9.81 -8.82
C TRP A 106 -2.80 11.29 -8.99
N LYS A 107 -3.73 11.80 -8.21
CA LYS A 107 -4.17 13.21 -8.23
C LYS A 107 -4.44 13.76 -6.83
N LEU A 108 -3.62 13.36 -5.87
CA LEU A 108 -3.79 13.72 -4.45
C LEU A 108 -3.93 15.24 -4.25
N ASP A 109 -3.18 16.03 -4.98
CA ASP A 109 -3.18 17.50 -4.84
C ASP A 109 -4.46 18.17 -5.40
N GLU A 110 -5.27 17.44 -6.16
CA GLU A 110 -6.55 17.91 -6.68
C GLU A 110 -7.73 17.69 -5.72
N LEU A 111 -7.53 16.97 -4.60
CA LEU A 111 -8.57 16.73 -3.61
C LEU A 111 -9.08 18.03 -2.97
N LYS A 112 -10.39 18.17 -2.92
CA LYS A 112 -11.10 19.24 -2.21
C LYS A 112 -11.64 18.73 -0.87
N GLU A 113 -11.86 19.63 0.08
CA GLU A 113 -12.36 19.29 1.43
C GLU A 113 -11.53 18.19 2.08
N ARG A 114 -10.22 18.29 1.95
CA ARG A 114 -9.26 17.24 2.28
C ARG A 114 -9.01 17.12 3.78
N VAL A 115 -9.00 15.90 4.26
CA VAL A 115 -8.61 15.52 5.64
C VAL A 115 -7.42 14.59 5.55
N ASP A 116 -6.29 15.00 6.11
CA ASP A 116 -5.03 14.25 6.10
C ASP A 116 -4.73 13.69 7.48
N ARG A 117 -4.19 12.47 7.51
CA ARG A 117 -3.67 11.83 8.73
C ARG A 117 -2.45 11.00 8.43
N LYS A 118 -1.56 10.93 9.42
CA LYS A 118 -0.37 10.07 9.43
C LYS A 118 -0.34 9.28 10.73
N MET A 119 0.11 8.05 10.68
CA MET A 119 0.19 7.22 11.88
C MET A 119 1.32 6.21 11.77
N ASP A 120 2.11 6.11 12.83
CA ASP A 120 3.06 5.02 13.00
C ASP A 120 2.30 3.73 13.33
N LEU A 121 2.73 2.64 12.75
CA LEU A 121 2.23 1.29 13.01
C LEU A 121 3.32 0.47 13.70
N PRO A 122 2.97 -0.62 14.39
CA PRO A 122 3.97 -1.48 15.02
C PRO A 122 5.04 -1.98 14.03
N LYS A 123 6.25 -2.24 14.53
CA LYS A 123 7.39 -2.83 13.78
C LYS A 123 7.92 -1.96 12.65
N GLY A 124 8.06 -0.65 12.88
CA GLY A 124 8.66 0.27 11.90
C GLY A 124 7.82 0.50 10.65
N ARG A 125 6.51 0.26 10.72
CA ARG A 125 5.58 0.53 9.61
C ARG A 125 4.93 1.90 9.79
N PHE A 126 4.48 2.45 8.70
CA PHE A 126 3.92 3.80 8.67
C PHE A 126 2.80 3.90 7.63
N VAL A 127 1.77 4.67 7.92
CA VAL A 127 0.64 4.92 7.02
C VAL A 127 0.31 6.40 6.92
N GLU A 128 0.06 6.87 5.72
CA GLU A 128 -0.52 8.16 5.43
C GLU A 128 -1.86 7.95 4.72
N CYS A 129 -2.88 8.69 5.10
CA CYS A 129 -4.22 8.60 4.51
C CYS A 129 -4.82 9.99 4.34
N ALA A 130 -5.26 10.29 3.13
CA ALA A 130 -5.98 11.51 2.79
C ALA A 130 -7.36 11.15 2.25
N LEU A 131 -8.40 11.76 2.79
CA LEU A 131 -9.78 11.68 2.32
C LEU A 131 -10.22 13.05 1.81
N GLY A 132 -10.77 13.12 0.63
CA GLY A 132 -11.30 14.35 0.06
C GLY A 132 -12.24 14.09 -1.10
N LYS A 133 -12.72 15.15 -1.74
CA LYS A 133 -13.56 15.05 -2.93
C LYS A 133 -12.76 15.19 -4.20
N GLU A 134 -12.94 14.25 -5.10
CA GLU A 134 -12.46 14.28 -6.48
C GLU A 134 -13.66 14.03 -7.40
N ASN A 135 -13.92 14.96 -8.31
CA ASN A 135 -15.10 14.88 -9.20
C ASN A 135 -16.42 14.61 -8.46
N GLY A 136 -16.61 15.25 -7.31
CA GLY A 136 -17.82 15.12 -6.51
C GLY A 136 -17.96 13.80 -5.71
N LYS A 137 -16.96 12.93 -5.76
CA LYS A 137 -16.94 11.66 -5.03
C LYS A 137 -15.92 11.70 -3.90
N TRP A 138 -16.25 11.12 -2.75
CA TRP A 138 -15.29 10.91 -1.68
C TRP A 138 -14.23 9.91 -2.11
N THR A 139 -13.00 10.36 -2.14
CA THR A 139 -11.85 9.62 -2.63
C THR A 139 -10.77 9.53 -1.57
N VAL A 140 -10.25 8.34 -1.38
CA VAL A 140 -9.16 8.03 -0.46
C VAL A 140 -7.86 7.88 -1.25
N TYR A 141 -6.82 8.53 -0.79
CA TYR A 141 -5.43 8.25 -1.16
C TYR A 141 -4.70 7.78 0.08
N LEU A 142 -4.03 6.66 -0.03
CA LEU A 142 -3.35 6.02 1.08
C LEU A 142 -1.99 5.51 0.63
N SER A 143 -0.99 5.66 1.50
CA SER A 143 0.27 4.93 1.35
C SER A 143 0.62 4.20 2.64
N TRP A 144 1.28 3.08 2.49
CA TRP A 144 1.87 2.32 3.57
C TRP A 144 3.31 1.97 3.20
N MET A 145 4.19 1.99 4.17
CA MET A 145 5.56 1.56 4.01
C MET A 145 6.06 0.84 5.26
N SER A 146 7.02 -0.04 5.05
CA SER A 146 7.79 -0.71 6.09
C SER A 146 9.25 -0.26 5.98
N THR A 147 9.89 0.02 7.11
CA THR A 147 11.32 0.38 7.21
C THR A 147 12.07 -0.65 8.03
#